data_51dbc9433f475ef44ba1ce4952e86000
#
_entry.id   51dbc9433f475ef44ba1ce4952e86000
#
_cell.length_a   1.000
_cell.length_b   1.000
_cell.length_c   1.000
_cell.angle_alpha   90.00
_cell.angle_beta   90.00
_cell.angle_gamma   90.00
#
_symmetry.space_group_name_H-M   'P 1'
#
loop_
_entity.id
_entity.type
_entity.pdbx_description
1 polymer ?
#
loop_
_entity_poly.entity_id
_entity_poly.type
_entity_poly.pdbx_seq_one_letter_code
_entity_poly.pdbx_strand_id
1 'polypeptide(L)'
;MTADKLRIVACIDGSRAAPAVCDFTAWASRHMDTPLMLLHVLDEERYPAEPDLAGSIGLGSREHLLDELAELDRKRSKLALEHGHHMLDEAEARVKTAGIGETVKRQRHDNLAEALTALEKETRLFVMGLHGESSSDRDVHIGSQLETVIRSVHRPILLVPDEYSEPKSAMVAFDGSATAFKGIEMIAVSPVLRGMPLHLVMVGADTADRWEQLKKAEKMLEGLGVEITVAIRAGDVEPTLHAYQEEHSIDILVMGAYGHSRIRQFLVGSTTTTMLKTAHKPLVILR
;
A
#
# COMPACT_ATOMS: atom_id res chain seq x y z
N MET A 1 -2.26 11.22 29.52
CA MET A 1 -1.99 11.33 28.08
C MET A 1 -1.54 9.94 27.63
N THR A 2 -2.44 9.14 27.09
CA THR A 2 -2.10 7.85 26.46
C THR A 2 -1.23 8.16 25.26
N ALA A 3 0.01 7.66 25.26
CA ALA A 3 0.86 7.72 24.08
C ALA A 3 0.03 7.19 22.89
N ASP A 4 -0.16 8.02 21.87
CA ASP A 4 -0.87 7.61 20.66
C ASP A 4 -0.14 6.41 20.06
N LYS A 5 -0.69 5.22 20.29
CA LYS A 5 -0.14 3.99 19.72
C LYS A 5 -0.29 4.09 18.21
N LEU A 6 0.82 3.98 17.49
CA LEU A 6 0.80 3.85 16.03
C LEU A 6 -0.13 2.69 15.63
N ARG A 7 -0.86 2.84 14.54
CA ARG A 7 -1.84 1.86 14.04
C ARG A 7 -1.44 1.31 12.69
N ILE A 8 -1.95 0.13 12.37
CA ILE A 8 -2.00 -0.34 11.00
C ILE A 8 -3.30 0.18 10.42
N VAL A 9 -3.24 0.83 9.27
CA VAL A 9 -4.40 1.42 8.60
C VAL A 9 -4.72 0.61 7.36
N ALA A 10 -5.88 -0.04 7.34
CA ALA A 10 -6.43 -0.74 6.18
C ALA A 10 -7.28 0.21 5.35
N CYS A 11 -6.94 0.40 4.10
CA CYS A 11 -7.75 1.15 3.15
C CYS A 11 -8.80 0.22 2.54
N ILE A 12 -10.06 0.43 2.90
CA ILE A 12 -11.19 -0.40 2.46
C ILE A 12 -11.93 0.33 1.35
N ASP A 13 -12.05 -0.33 0.22
CA ASP A 13 -12.83 0.10 -0.94
C ASP A 13 -13.77 -1.03 -1.41
N GLY A 14 -14.55 -0.78 -2.44
CA GLY A 14 -15.45 -1.78 -3.04
C GLY A 14 -14.76 -2.78 -3.97
N SER A 15 -13.40 -2.84 -3.97
CA SER A 15 -12.65 -3.74 -4.85
C SER A 15 -12.71 -5.21 -4.42
N ARG A 16 -12.33 -6.09 -5.33
CA ARG A 16 -12.19 -7.53 -5.04
C ARG A 16 -11.09 -7.82 -4.01
N ALA A 17 -10.13 -6.93 -3.86
CA ALA A 17 -9.05 -7.06 -2.90
C ALA A 17 -9.49 -6.75 -1.45
N ALA A 18 -10.63 -6.10 -1.21
CA ALA A 18 -11.05 -5.69 0.13
C ALA A 18 -11.04 -6.83 1.17
N PRO A 19 -11.51 -8.05 0.88
CA PRO A 19 -11.38 -9.18 1.80
C PRO A 19 -9.92 -9.53 2.13
N ALA A 20 -9.04 -9.55 1.12
CA ALA A 20 -7.62 -9.82 1.32
C ALA A 20 -6.94 -8.69 2.11
N VAL A 21 -7.28 -7.43 1.85
CA VAL A 21 -6.81 -6.27 2.64
C VAL A 21 -7.13 -6.46 4.12
N CYS A 22 -8.35 -6.90 4.46
CA CYS A 22 -8.75 -7.19 5.84
C CYS A 22 -7.88 -8.31 6.45
N ASP A 23 -7.69 -9.42 5.73
CA ASP A 23 -6.96 -10.59 6.23
C ASP A 23 -5.46 -10.29 6.41
N PHE A 24 -4.82 -9.64 5.44
CA PHE A 24 -3.43 -9.18 5.56
C PHE A 24 -3.26 -8.14 6.68
N THR A 25 -4.25 -7.26 6.86
CA THR A 25 -4.20 -6.27 7.95
C THR A 25 -4.34 -6.96 9.31
N ALA A 26 -5.23 -7.93 9.43
CA ALA A 26 -5.37 -8.73 10.66
C ALA A 26 -4.10 -9.54 10.96
N TRP A 27 -3.49 -10.15 9.93
CA TRP A 27 -2.18 -10.80 10.05
C TRP A 27 -1.11 -9.81 10.52
N ALA A 28 -0.96 -8.67 9.88
CA ALA A 28 0.03 -7.66 10.24
C ALA A 28 -0.21 -7.12 11.67
N SER A 29 -1.46 -6.89 12.06
CA SER A 29 -1.83 -6.43 13.41
C SER A 29 -1.38 -7.42 14.48
N ARG A 30 -1.64 -8.72 14.30
CA ARG A 30 -1.18 -9.77 15.23
C ARG A 30 0.34 -9.89 15.23
N HIS A 31 0.95 -9.92 14.04
CA HIS A 31 2.39 -10.11 13.89
C HIS A 31 3.20 -8.95 14.48
N MET A 32 2.71 -7.74 14.37
CA MET A 32 3.37 -6.52 14.86
C MET A 32 2.89 -6.08 16.25
N ASP A 33 1.94 -6.78 16.87
CA ASP A 33 1.26 -6.35 18.11
C ASP A 33 0.84 -4.86 18.04
N THR A 34 0.14 -4.50 16.98
CA THR A 34 -0.18 -3.12 16.66
C THR A 34 -1.68 -2.99 16.39
N PRO A 35 -2.39 -2.04 17.05
CA PRO A 35 -3.81 -1.85 16.85
C PRO A 35 -4.13 -1.42 15.41
N LEU A 36 -5.34 -1.70 15.00
CA LEU A 36 -5.79 -1.56 13.60
C LEU A 36 -6.86 -0.46 13.47
N MET A 37 -6.83 0.23 12.34
CA MET A 37 -7.84 1.15 11.88
C MET A 37 -8.32 0.72 10.48
N LEU A 38 -9.63 0.67 10.29
CA LEU A 38 -10.29 0.52 9.01
C LEU A 38 -10.64 1.90 8.48
N LEU A 39 -10.14 2.25 7.32
CA LEU A 39 -10.34 3.55 6.68
C LEU A 39 -11.05 3.35 5.34
N HIS A 40 -12.16 4.04 5.15
CA HIS A 40 -12.77 4.24 3.83
C HIS A 40 -12.67 5.71 3.46
N VAL A 41 -12.19 5.99 2.25
CA VAL A 41 -12.11 7.35 1.71
C VAL A 41 -13.04 7.45 0.52
N LEU A 42 -14.06 8.28 0.65
CA LEU A 42 -14.94 8.65 -0.44
C LEU A 42 -14.27 9.78 -1.23
N ASP A 43 -13.98 9.51 -2.49
CA ASP A 43 -13.29 10.44 -3.38
C ASP A 43 -14.15 11.70 -3.63
N GLU A 44 -13.65 12.85 -3.22
CA GLU A 44 -14.33 14.14 -3.32
C GLU A 44 -14.53 14.57 -4.79
N GLU A 45 -13.62 14.24 -5.68
CA GLU A 45 -13.77 14.54 -7.11
C GLU A 45 -14.91 13.73 -7.75
N ARG A 46 -15.09 12.49 -7.32
CA ARG A 46 -16.14 11.58 -7.83
C ARG A 46 -17.50 11.79 -7.15
N TYR A 47 -17.48 12.25 -5.90
CA TYR A 47 -18.68 12.46 -5.07
C TYR A 47 -18.59 13.81 -4.36
N PRO A 48 -18.75 14.95 -5.04
CA PRO A 48 -18.63 16.25 -4.42
C PRO A 48 -19.63 16.44 -3.28
N ALA A 49 -19.17 17.00 -2.16
CA ALA A 49 -20.01 17.28 -1.00
C ALA A 49 -21.06 18.38 -1.30
N GLU A 50 -20.64 19.37 -2.12
CA GLU A 50 -21.50 20.41 -2.65
C GLU A 50 -21.34 20.46 -4.17
N PRO A 51 -22.45 20.47 -4.96
CA PRO A 51 -22.35 20.61 -6.39
C PRO A 51 -21.78 21.98 -6.73
N ASP A 52 -20.71 22.02 -7.51
CA ASP A 52 -20.16 23.28 -8.03
C ASP A 52 -21.09 23.85 -9.09
N LEU A 53 -21.95 24.77 -8.68
CA LEU A 53 -22.85 25.52 -9.55
C LEU A 53 -22.20 26.83 -10.05
N ALA A 54 -20.92 27.09 -9.75
CA ALA A 54 -20.22 28.28 -10.17
C ALA A 54 -20.04 28.31 -11.69
N GLY A 55 -20.70 29.20 -12.34
CA GLY A 55 -20.64 29.43 -13.78
C GLY A 55 -21.92 29.14 -14.56
N SER A 56 -22.99 28.71 -13.96
CA SER A 56 -24.30 28.44 -14.59
C SER A 56 -25.26 29.62 -14.40
N ILE A 57 -25.00 30.76 -15.04
CA ILE A 57 -26.01 31.80 -15.21
C ILE A 57 -26.78 31.48 -16.49
N GLY A 58 -28.02 31.00 -16.36
CA GLY A 58 -28.83 30.61 -17.51
C GLY A 58 -30.33 30.76 -17.27
N LEU A 59 -31.04 31.26 -18.26
CA LEU A 59 -32.46 31.57 -18.29
C LEU A 59 -33.37 30.34 -18.06
N GLY A 60 -34.19 30.41 -17.02
CA GLY A 60 -35.43 29.68 -16.77
C GLY A 60 -35.37 28.13 -16.77
N SER A 61 -35.48 27.49 -17.93
CA SER A 61 -35.57 26.01 -18.04
C SER A 61 -34.23 25.31 -17.71
N ARG A 62 -33.13 26.03 -17.74
CA ARG A 62 -31.81 25.51 -17.40
C ARG A 62 -31.57 25.45 -15.89
N GLU A 63 -32.18 26.38 -15.16
CA GLU A 63 -32.13 26.43 -13.70
C GLU A 63 -32.79 25.21 -13.06
N HIS A 64 -33.95 24.79 -13.55
CA HIS A 64 -34.65 23.59 -13.10
C HIS A 64 -33.83 22.29 -13.33
N LEU A 65 -33.17 22.18 -14.49
CA LEU A 65 -32.30 21.02 -14.76
C LEU A 65 -31.06 20.99 -13.85
N LEU A 66 -30.50 22.13 -13.50
CA LEU A 66 -29.37 22.24 -12.58
C LEU A 66 -29.78 21.86 -11.15
N ASP A 67 -30.95 22.25 -10.71
CA ASP A 67 -31.52 21.86 -9.41
C ASP A 67 -31.75 20.34 -9.34
N GLU A 68 -32.30 19.74 -10.40
CA GLU A 68 -32.49 18.29 -10.49
C GLU A 68 -31.15 17.54 -10.47
N LEU A 69 -30.13 18.02 -11.21
CA LEU A 69 -28.80 17.42 -11.20
C LEU A 69 -28.17 17.52 -9.81
N ALA A 70 -28.25 18.69 -9.15
CA ALA A 70 -27.76 18.87 -7.80
C ALA A 70 -28.46 17.95 -6.79
N GLU A 71 -29.74 17.71 -6.95
CA GLU A 71 -30.49 16.77 -6.09
C GLU A 71 -30.05 15.33 -6.32
N LEU A 72 -29.82 14.93 -7.58
CA LEU A 72 -29.29 13.61 -7.92
C LEU A 72 -27.88 13.38 -7.35
N ASP A 73 -27.00 14.39 -7.47
CA ASP A 73 -25.65 14.31 -6.91
C ASP A 73 -25.65 14.20 -5.38
N ARG A 74 -26.53 14.95 -4.69
CA ARG A 74 -26.72 14.81 -3.24
C ARG A 74 -27.20 13.41 -2.86
N LYS A 75 -28.17 12.86 -3.59
CA LYS A 75 -28.66 11.49 -3.35
C LYS A 75 -27.57 10.45 -3.58
N ARG A 76 -26.79 10.60 -4.65
CA ARG A 76 -25.66 9.73 -4.98
C ARG A 76 -24.58 9.78 -3.88
N SER A 77 -24.20 10.98 -3.44
CA SER A 77 -23.20 11.14 -2.36
C SER A 77 -23.68 10.54 -1.05
N LYS A 78 -24.96 10.71 -0.70
CA LYS A 78 -25.55 10.10 0.49
C LYS A 78 -25.51 8.56 0.43
N LEU A 79 -25.91 7.96 -0.70
CA LEU A 79 -25.85 6.50 -0.89
C LEU A 79 -24.41 5.99 -0.85
N ALA A 80 -23.45 6.72 -1.42
CA ALA A 80 -22.05 6.35 -1.37
C ALA A 80 -21.49 6.39 0.07
N LEU A 81 -21.90 7.37 0.88
CA LEU A 81 -21.55 7.42 2.31
C LEU A 81 -22.16 6.23 3.09
N GLU A 82 -23.44 5.91 2.87
CA GLU A 82 -24.09 4.75 3.50
C GLU A 82 -23.39 3.44 3.09
N HIS A 83 -23.07 3.30 1.81
CA HIS A 83 -22.35 2.14 1.30
C HIS A 83 -20.95 1.99 1.95
N GLY A 84 -20.21 3.11 2.10
CA GLY A 84 -18.93 3.11 2.79
C GLY A 84 -19.03 2.67 4.25
N HIS A 85 -20.08 3.03 4.96
CA HIS A 85 -20.32 2.53 6.32
C HIS A 85 -20.54 1.02 6.33
N HIS A 86 -21.36 0.47 5.41
CA HIS A 86 -21.58 -0.97 5.30
C HIS A 86 -20.27 -1.72 5.00
N MET A 87 -19.45 -1.22 4.06
CA MET A 87 -18.12 -1.81 3.79
C MET A 87 -17.23 -1.85 5.03
N LEU A 88 -17.22 -0.79 5.83
CA LEU A 88 -16.48 -0.74 7.08
C LEU A 88 -17.02 -1.71 8.14
N ASP A 89 -18.34 -1.92 8.20
CA ASP A 89 -18.96 -2.87 9.11
C ASP A 89 -18.63 -4.32 8.72
N GLU A 90 -18.67 -4.64 7.43
CA GLU A 90 -18.26 -5.95 6.91
C GLU A 90 -16.77 -6.22 7.15
N ALA A 91 -15.91 -5.22 6.90
CA ALA A 91 -14.49 -5.30 7.17
C ALA A 91 -14.20 -5.52 8.67
N GLU A 92 -14.92 -4.83 9.56
CA GLU A 92 -14.81 -5.01 11.00
C GLU A 92 -15.21 -6.43 11.41
N ALA A 93 -16.32 -6.94 10.90
CA ALA A 93 -16.77 -8.31 11.17
C ALA A 93 -15.70 -9.33 10.73
N ARG A 94 -15.09 -9.12 9.55
CA ARG A 94 -14.04 -10.01 9.02
C ARG A 94 -12.79 -10.01 9.90
N VAL A 95 -12.25 -8.86 10.27
CA VAL A 95 -11.05 -8.79 11.11
C VAL A 95 -11.29 -9.30 12.53
N LYS A 96 -12.51 -9.14 13.06
CA LYS A 96 -12.91 -9.76 14.34
C LYS A 96 -12.90 -11.29 14.26
N THR A 97 -13.39 -11.86 13.16
CA THR A 97 -13.33 -13.31 12.92
C THR A 97 -11.88 -13.79 12.83
N ALA A 98 -10.96 -12.95 12.33
CA ALA A 98 -9.52 -13.23 12.30
C ALA A 98 -8.83 -12.99 13.66
N GLY A 99 -9.57 -12.73 14.75
CA GLY A 99 -9.06 -12.61 16.12
C GLY A 99 -8.62 -11.20 16.55
N ILE A 100 -8.97 -10.17 15.79
CA ILE A 100 -8.72 -8.77 16.18
C ILE A 100 -9.85 -8.29 17.10
N GLY A 101 -9.52 -7.86 18.31
CA GLY A 101 -10.52 -7.43 19.32
C GLY A 101 -11.11 -6.06 19.01
N GLU A 102 -10.32 -5.02 19.23
CA GLU A 102 -10.78 -3.64 19.02
C GLU A 102 -10.27 -3.07 17.69
N THR A 103 -11.18 -2.46 16.96
CA THR A 103 -10.89 -1.76 15.71
C THR A 103 -11.43 -0.34 15.75
N VAL A 104 -10.72 0.59 15.13
CA VAL A 104 -11.22 1.94 14.88
C VAL A 104 -11.70 1.99 13.45
N LYS A 105 -12.93 2.46 13.24
CA LYS A 105 -13.46 2.75 11.89
C LYS A 105 -13.43 4.24 11.63
N ARG A 106 -12.92 4.63 10.47
CA ARG A 106 -12.98 6.03 9.98
C ARG A 106 -13.48 6.03 8.54
N GLN A 107 -14.39 6.93 8.27
CA GLN A 107 -14.76 7.30 6.92
C GLN A 107 -14.37 8.76 6.71
N ARG A 108 -13.78 9.05 5.56
CA ARG A 108 -13.41 10.41 5.14
C ARG A 108 -13.99 10.71 3.77
N HIS A 109 -14.29 11.97 3.55
CA HIS A 109 -14.63 12.52 2.25
C HIS A 109 -13.49 13.44 1.88
N ASP A 110 -12.57 12.98 1.00
CA ASP A 110 -11.29 13.61 0.79
C ASP A 110 -10.60 12.99 -0.44
N ASN A 111 -9.48 13.53 -0.87
CA ASN A 111 -8.55 12.81 -1.75
C ASN A 111 -7.80 11.74 -0.95
N LEU A 112 -7.66 10.54 -1.52
CA LEU A 112 -7.04 9.40 -0.82
C LEU A 112 -5.63 9.73 -0.32
N ALA A 113 -4.77 10.34 -1.15
CA ALA A 113 -3.40 10.65 -0.77
C ALA A 113 -3.33 11.70 0.36
N GLU A 114 -4.22 12.68 0.36
CA GLU A 114 -4.33 13.69 1.41
C GLU A 114 -4.83 13.08 2.72
N ALA A 115 -5.86 12.24 2.64
CA ALA A 115 -6.38 11.50 3.79
C ALA A 115 -5.31 10.64 4.47
N LEU A 116 -4.48 9.91 3.67
CA LEU A 116 -3.41 9.07 4.20
C LEU A 116 -2.24 9.89 4.76
N THR A 117 -1.85 10.97 4.09
CA THR A 117 -0.81 11.88 4.57
C THR A 117 -1.19 12.51 5.92
N ALA A 118 -2.46 12.90 6.09
CA ALA A 118 -2.95 13.41 7.36
C ALA A 118 -2.88 12.38 8.51
N LEU A 119 -2.91 11.08 8.19
CA LEU A 119 -2.85 9.97 9.15
C LEU A 119 -1.43 9.45 9.42
N GLU A 120 -0.41 9.91 8.70
CA GLU A 120 0.96 9.37 8.82
C GLU A 120 1.51 9.34 10.25
N LYS A 121 1.23 10.37 11.04
CA LYS A 121 1.76 10.49 12.42
C LYS A 121 1.23 9.41 13.35
N GLU A 122 0.03 8.90 13.08
CA GLU A 122 -0.62 7.85 13.86
C GLU A 122 -0.52 6.47 13.16
N THR A 123 0.17 6.38 12.03
CA THR A 123 0.26 5.16 11.22
C THR A 123 1.65 4.53 11.28
N ARG A 124 1.69 3.21 11.46
CA ARG A 124 2.90 2.38 11.34
C ARG A 124 3.02 1.77 9.96
N LEU A 125 1.91 1.30 9.39
CA LEU A 125 1.82 0.61 8.11
C LEU A 125 0.46 0.91 7.48
N PHE A 126 0.45 1.26 6.20
CA PHE A 126 -0.77 1.26 5.39
C PHE A 126 -0.92 -0.08 4.67
N VAL A 127 -2.15 -0.58 4.55
CA VAL A 127 -2.47 -1.80 3.79
C VAL A 127 -3.52 -1.45 2.75
N MET A 128 -3.26 -1.77 1.49
CA MET A 128 -4.11 -1.43 0.35
C MET A 128 -4.12 -2.57 -0.67
N GLY A 129 -5.19 -2.66 -1.46
CA GLY A 129 -5.22 -3.55 -2.62
C GLY A 129 -4.25 -3.08 -3.73
N LEU A 130 -3.64 -4.01 -4.45
CA LEU A 130 -2.87 -3.73 -5.67
C LEU A 130 -3.76 -3.15 -6.77
N HIS A 131 -5.03 -3.59 -6.81
CA HIS A 131 -6.04 -3.17 -7.77
C HIS A 131 -7.21 -2.53 -7.04
N GLY A 132 -7.55 -1.30 -7.39
CA GLY A 132 -8.69 -0.58 -6.80
C GLY A 132 -10.01 -0.88 -7.53
N GLU A 133 -11.11 -0.35 -6.99
CA GLU A 133 -12.48 -0.49 -7.51
C GLU A 133 -12.61 -0.14 -9.01
N SER A 134 -11.82 0.83 -9.49
CA SER A 134 -11.84 1.29 -10.89
C SER A 134 -11.13 0.36 -11.88
N SER A 135 -10.43 -0.67 -11.40
CA SER A 135 -9.64 -1.60 -12.23
C SER A 135 -10.51 -2.77 -12.69
N SER A 136 -11.53 -2.51 -13.51
CA SER A 136 -12.42 -3.55 -14.06
C SER A 136 -11.79 -4.39 -15.17
N ASP A 137 -10.67 -3.94 -15.78
CA ASP A 137 -9.91 -4.68 -16.76
C ASP A 137 -8.55 -5.10 -16.18
N ARG A 138 -8.25 -6.39 -16.31
CA ARG A 138 -6.98 -7.02 -15.88
C ARG A 138 -5.74 -6.49 -16.61
N ASP A 139 -5.92 -5.55 -17.51
CA ASP A 139 -4.85 -4.98 -18.34
C ASP A 139 -4.45 -3.57 -17.88
N VAL A 140 -3.26 -3.53 -17.19
CA VAL A 140 -2.22 -2.52 -17.44
C VAL A 140 -2.24 -1.21 -16.66
N HIS A 141 -3.25 -0.82 -15.89
CA HIS A 141 -3.15 0.47 -15.20
C HIS A 141 -3.05 0.31 -13.67
N ILE A 142 -1.89 0.70 -13.11
CA ILE A 142 -1.82 1.08 -11.70
C ILE A 142 -2.83 2.22 -11.54
N GLY A 143 -3.74 2.12 -10.57
CA GLY A 143 -4.69 3.20 -10.33
C GLY A 143 -3.92 4.52 -10.11
N SER A 144 -4.34 5.59 -10.77
CA SER A 144 -3.70 6.91 -10.64
C SER A 144 -3.59 7.35 -9.18
N GLN A 145 -4.51 6.92 -8.34
CA GLN A 145 -4.50 7.16 -6.91
C GLN A 145 -3.36 6.42 -6.19
N LEU A 146 -3.05 5.16 -6.56
CA LEU A 146 -1.97 4.40 -5.92
C LEU A 146 -0.59 5.03 -6.19
N GLU A 147 -0.32 5.48 -7.41
CA GLU A 147 0.93 6.22 -7.69
C GLU A 147 1.03 7.50 -6.88
N THR A 148 -0.09 8.23 -6.74
CA THR A 148 -0.14 9.46 -5.95
C THR A 148 0.10 9.16 -4.47
N VAL A 149 -0.49 8.11 -3.92
CA VAL A 149 -0.25 7.65 -2.54
C VAL A 149 1.21 7.30 -2.33
N ILE A 150 1.82 6.46 -3.18
CA ILE A 150 3.24 6.08 -3.07
C ILE A 150 4.16 7.31 -3.12
N ARG A 151 3.79 8.36 -3.86
CA ARG A 151 4.56 9.60 -3.93
C ARG A 151 4.38 10.50 -2.71
N SER A 152 3.23 10.48 -2.08
CA SER A 152 2.88 11.42 -1.00
C SER A 152 3.20 10.87 0.39
N VAL A 153 2.97 9.57 0.59
CA VAL A 153 3.07 8.91 1.90
C VAL A 153 4.50 8.44 2.18
N HIS A 154 4.99 8.69 3.41
CA HIS A 154 6.34 8.32 3.84
C HIS A 154 6.37 7.07 4.75
N ARG A 155 5.21 6.55 5.12
CA ARG A 155 5.11 5.29 5.88
C ARG A 155 5.14 4.10 4.93
N PRO A 156 5.62 2.95 5.39
CA PRO A 156 5.54 1.71 4.60
C PRO A 156 4.12 1.44 4.13
N ILE A 157 3.98 0.94 2.91
CA ILE A 157 2.70 0.54 2.32
C ILE A 157 2.80 -0.94 1.95
N LEU A 158 1.93 -1.76 2.52
CA LEU A 158 1.72 -3.15 2.11
C LEU A 158 0.61 -3.20 1.05
N LEU A 159 0.99 -3.50 -0.16
CA LEU A 159 0.07 -3.73 -1.27
C LEU A 159 -0.22 -5.22 -1.39
N VAL A 160 -1.49 -5.58 -1.46
CA VAL A 160 -1.91 -6.97 -1.41
C VAL A 160 -2.72 -7.37 -2.65
N PRO A 161 -2.57 -8.61 -3.14
CA PRO A 161 -3.40 -9.17 -4.20
C PRO A 161 -4.83 -9.44 -3.71
N ASP A 162 -5.67 -9.93 -4.62
CA ASP A 162 -7.08 -10.23 -4.31
C ASP A 162 -7.26 -11.44 -3.38
N GLU A 163 -6.25 -12.31 -3.27
CA GLU A 163 -6.28 -13.52 -2.46
C GLU A 163 -5.30 -13.43 -1.30
N TYR A 164 -5.74 -13.89 -0.13
CA TYR A 164 -4.91 -13.96 1.06
C TYR A 164 -4.20 -15.30 1.17
N SER A 165 -2.89 -15.24 1.36
CA SER A 165 -2.07 -16.35 1.87
C SER A 165 -1.18 -15.81 2.98
N GLU A 166 -1.13 -16.50 4.11
CA GLU A 166 -0.32 -16.04 5.25
C GLU A 166 1.17 -16.03 4.88
N PRO A 167 1.83 -14.87 4.93
CA PRO A 167 3.24 -14.78 4.57
C PRO A 167 4.14 -15.49 5.57
N LYS A 168 5.11 -16.24 5.06
CA LYS A 168 6.08 -17.03 5.86
C LYS A 168 7.52 -16.68 5.52
N SER A 169 7.76 -16.00 4.41
CA SER A 169 9.09 -15.64 3.92
C SER A 169 9.05 -14.27 3.22
N ALA A 170 10.17 -13.56 3.22
CA ALA A 170 10.26 -12.27 2.58
C ALA A 170 11.54 -12.14 1.76
N MET A 171 11.50 -11.29 0.73
CA MET A 171 12.65 -10.88 -0.07
C MET A 171 12.75 -9.35 -0.05
N VAL A 172 13.95 -8.84 0.12
CA VAL A 172 14.27 -7.42 -0.05
C VAL A 172 15.04 -7.23 -1.35
N ALA A 173 14.44 -6.48 -2.28
CA ALA A 173 15.13 -6.02 -3.48
C ALA A 173 16.06 -4.87 -3.10
N PHE A 174 17.37 -5.08 -3.26
CA PHE A 174 18.40 -4.14 -2.85
C PHE A 174 19.25 -3.73 -4.03
N ASP A 175 19.44 -2.43 -4.25
CA ASP A 175 20.22 -1.88 -5.37
C ASP A 175 21.54 -1.21 -4.94
N GLY A 176 21.85 -1.23 -3.65
CA GLY A 176 23.05 -0.59 -3.09
C GLY A 176 22.97 0.93 -2.99
N SER A 177 21.85 1.54 -3.35
CA SER A 177 21.66 3.00 -3.24
C SER A 177 21.55 3.46 -1.78
N ALA A 178 21.84 4.73 -1.53
CA ALA A 178 21.64 5.33 -0.21
C ALA A 178 20.18 5.22 0.27
N THR A 179 19.24 5.23 -0.65
CA THR A 179 17.80 5.05 -0.36
C THR A 179 17.52 3.61 0.03
N ALA A 180 18.13 2.63 -0.66
CA ALA A 180 17.99 1.22 -0.30
C ALA A 180 18.57 0.93 1.09
N PHE A 181 19.73 1.52 1.46
CA PHE A 181 20.26 1.40 2.82
C PHE A 181 19.33 1.99 3.88
N LYS A 182 18.67 3.12 3.62
CA LYS A 182 17.62 3.65 4.53
C LYS A 182 16.44 2.68 4.65
N GLY A 183 16.06 2.02 3.56
CA GLY A 183 15.06 0.96 3.58
C GLY A 183 15.48 -0.21 4.48
N ILE A 184 16.74 -0.64 4.40
CA ILE A 184 17.31 -1.67 5.29
C ILE A 184 17.25 -1.22 6.76
N GLU A 185 17.58 0.03 7.08
CA GLU A 185 17.46 0.58 8.44
C GLU A 185 16.00 0.54 8.94
N MET A 186 15.04 0.88 8.09
CA MET A 186 13.61 0.81 8.42
C MET A 186 13.17 -0.63 8.69
N ILE A 187 13.61 -1.59 7.88
CA ILE A 187 13.31 -3.02 8.05
C ILE A 187 13.91 -3.53 9.35
N ALA A 188 15.16 -3.19 9.64
CA ALA A 188 15.89 -3.66 10.83
C ALA A 188 15.18 -3.33 12.16
N VAL A 189 14.43 -2.21 12.20
CA VAL A 189 13.67 -1.80 13.38
C VAL A 189 12.17 -2.13 13.28
N SER A 190 11.70 -2.58 12.12
CA SER A 190 10.30 -2.88 11.89
C SER A 190 9.97 -4.31 12.33
N PRO A 191 8.90 -4.54 13.07
CA PRO A 191 8.48 -5.90 13.42
C PRO A 191 7.83 -6.65 12.25
N VAL A 192 7.56 -6.02 11.11
CA VAL A 192 6.78 -6.62 10.01
C VAL A 192 7.41 -7.89 9.41
N LEU A 193 8.76 -7.97 9.41
CA LEU A 193 9.50 -9.14 8.89
C LEU A 193 10.12 -10.01 10.01
N ARG A 194 9.81 -9.72 11.27
CA ARG A 194 10.37 -10.47 12.41
C ARG A 194 9.93 -11.94 12.34
N GLY A 195 10.87 -12.85 12.53
CA GLY A 195 10.59 -14.29 12.53
C GLY A 195 10.41 -14.93 11.15
N MET A 196 10.54 -14.15 10.06
CA MET A 196 10.49 -14.69 8.69
C MET A 196 11.89 -14.86 8.13
N PRO A 197 12.22 -15.99 7.49
CA PRO A 197 13.40 -16.10 6.63
C PRO A 197 13.42 -14.97 5.61
N LEU A 198 14.59 -14.34 5.45
CA LEU A 198 14.75 -13.14 4.63
C LEU A 198 15.77 -13.36 3.54
N HIS A 199 15.40 -13.08 2.30
CA HIS A 199 16.31 -13.06 1.17
C HIS A 199 16.68 -11.62 0.84
N LEU A 200 17.97 -11.29 0.81
CA LEU A 200 18.48 -10.00 0.37
C LEU A 200 19.04 -10.15 -1.04
N VAL A 201 18.32 -9.64 -2.02
CA VAL A 201 18.60 -9.91 -3.44
C VAL A 201 18.99 -8.64 -4.18
N MET A 202 20.14 -8.70 -4.85
CA MET A 202 20.61 -7.64 -5.75
C MET A 202 20.61 -8.14 -7.19
N VAL A 203 20.02 -7.39 -8.11
CA VAL A 203 20.04 -7.71 -9.54
C VAL A 203 21.14 -6.90 -10.22
N GLY A 204 22.01 -7.60 -10.95
CA GLY A 204 23.08 -6.99 -11.74
C GLY A 204 24.33 -7.85 -11.83
N ALA A 205 25.46 -7.27 -12.26
CA ALA A 205 26.70 -7.99 -12.42
C ALA A 205 27.27 -8.48 -11.06
N ASP A 206 27.80 -9.67 -11.03
CA ASP A 206 28.48 -10.25 -9.87
C ASP A 206 29.87 -9.59 -9.71
N THR A 207 29.99 -8.67 -8.76
CA THR A 207 31.22 -7.92 -8.49
C THR A 207 31.53 -7.87 -6.99
N ALA A 208 32.82 -7.74 -6.65
CA ALA A 208 33.27 -7.65 -5.27
C ALA A 208 32.62 -6.48 -4.50
N ASP A 209 32.48 -5.32 -5.15
CA ASP A 209 31.86 -4.12 -4.55
C ASP A 209 30.38 -4.36 -4.17
N ARG A 210 29.64 -5.09 -5.01
CA ARG A 210 28.23 -5.43 -4.72
C ARG A 210 28.12 -6.43 -3.58
N TRP A 211 28.99 -7.40 -3.51
CA TRP A 211 29.06 -8.31 -2.37
C TRP A 211 29.40 -7.59 -1.07
N GLU A 212 30.28 -6.59 -1.12
CA GLU A 212 30.58 -5.75 0.05
C GLU A 212 29.35 -4.96 0.52
N GLN A 213 28.60 -4.36 -0.42
CA GLN A 213 27.36 -3.65 -0.13
C GLN A 213 26.30 -4.57 0.47
N LEU A 214 26.12 -5.77 -0.09
CA LEU A 214 25.19 -6.79 0.41
C LEU A 214 25.56 -7.25 1.81
N LYS A 215 26.84 -7.55 2.08
CA LYS A 215 27.32 -7.93 3.42
C LYS A 215 27.11 -6.82 4.45
N LYS A 216 27.28 -5.56 4.04
CA LYS A 216 26.96 -4.41 4.91
C LYS A 216 25.48 -4.36 5.24
N ALA A 217 24.60 -4.54 4.26
CA ALA A 217 23.16 -4.56 4.46
C ALA A 217 22.70 -5.78 5.29
N GLU A 218 23.24 -6.96 5.02
CA GLU A 218 23.03 -8.19 5.82
C GLU A 218 23.34 -7.95 7.29
N LYS A 219 24.50 -7.38 7.60
CA LYS A 219 24.92 -7.06 8.97
C LYS A 219 23.94 -6.12 9.68
N MET A 220 23.34 -5.18 8.97
CA MET A 220 22.33 -4.27 9.54
C MET A 220 21.04 -5.01 9.90
N LEU A 221 20.74 -6.14 9.26
CA LEU A 221 19.56 -6.97 9.48
C LEU A 221 19.76 -8.09 10.51
N GLU A 222 21.01 -8.37 10.94
CA GLU A 222 21.30 -9.42 11.96
C GLU A 222 20.45 -9.26 13.22
N GLY A 223 20.09 -8.03 13.59
CA GLY A 223 19.24 -7.74 14.75
C GLY A 223 17.81 -8.27 14.67
N LEU A 224 17.34 -8.68 13.49
CA LEU A 224 16.03 -9.33 13.31
C LEU A 224 15.99 -10.76 13.90
N GLY A 225 17.17 -11.41 14.06
CA GLY A 225 17.27 -12.77 14.58
C GLY A 225 16.65 -13.83 13.67
N VAL A 226 16.67 -13.59 12.35
CA VAL A 226 16.14 -14.50 11.32
C VAL A 226 17.26 -14.99 10.40
N GLU A 227 17.02 -16.10 9.71
CA GLU A 227 17.93 -16.55 8.65
C GLU A 227 17.92 -15.56 7.49
N ILE A 228 19.10 -15.12 7.06
CA ILE A 228 19.28 -14.19 5.93
C ILE A 228 20.06 -14.89 4.82
N THR A 229 19.44 -14.99 3.66
CA THR A 229 20.06 -15.50 2.44
C THR A 229 20.43 -14.31 1.55
N VAL A 230 21.68 -14.21 1.12
CA VAL A 230 22.16 -13.12 0.27
C VAL A 230 22.41 -13.62 -1.14
N ALA A 231 21.93 -12.93 -2.16
CA ALA A 231 22.11 -13.33 -3.54
C ALA A 231 22.32 -12.15 -4.50
N ILE A 232 23.20 -12.37 -5.51
CA ILE A 232 23.27 -11.54 -6.71
C ILE A 232 22.70 -12.37 -7.87
N ARG A 233 21.87 -11.75 -8.69
CA ARG A 233 21.32 -12.35 -9.92
C ARG A 233 21.57 -11.43 -11.11
N ALA A 234 22.06 -11.97 -12.21
CA ALA A 234 22.20 -11.24 -13.47
C ALA A 234 20.85 -11.18 -14.21
N GLY A 235 20.57 -10.09 -14.90
CA GLY A 235 19.37 -9.92 -15.72
C GLY A 235 18.71 -8.57 -15.55
N ASP A 236 17.53 -8.43 -16.14
CA ASP A 236 16.64 -7.29 -15.93
C ASP A 236 15.93 -7.40 -14.59
N VAL A 237 15.73 -6.27 -13.91
CA VAL A 237 15.36 -6.26 -12.49
C VAL A 237 14.04 -6.99 -12.25
N GLU A 238 12.96 -6.60 -12.94
CA GLU A 238 11.63 -7.12 -12.69
C GLU A 238 11.51 -8.62 -12.97
N PRO A 239 11.84 -9.16 -14.16
CA PRO A 239 11.70 -10.59 -14.43
C PRO A 239 12.64 -11.44 -13.54
N THR A 240 13.81 -10.91 -13.18
CA THR A 240 14.75 -11.61 -12.30
C THR A 240 14.24 -11.72 -10.87
N LEU A 241 13.63 -10.66 -10.35
CA LEU A 241 13.03 -10.68 -9.00
C LEU A 241 11.83 -11.61 -8.94
N HIS A 242 10.96 -11.62 -9.95
CA HIS A 242 9.84 -12.57 -10.02
C HIS A 242 10.31 -14.02 -10.12
N ALA A 243 11.26 -14.31 -11.01
CA ALA A 243 11.82 -15.64 -11.13
C ALA A 243 12.46 -16.13 -9.81
N TYR A 244 13.19 -15.25 -9.12
CA TYR A 244 13.79 -15.56 -7.82
C TYR A 244 12.72 -15.81 -6.75
N GLN A 245 11.65 -15.01 -6.74
CA GLN A 245 10.52 -15.14 -5.83
C GLN A 245 9.80 -16.48 -6.01
N GLU A 246 9.63 -16.93 -7.25
CA GLU A 246 9.04 -18.23 -7.57
C GLU A 246 9.98 -19.38 -7.21
N GLU A 247 11.26 -19.31 -7.61
CA GLU A 247 12.30 -20.34 -7.34
C GLU A 247 12.38 -20.66 -5.85
N HIS A 248 12.32 -19.62 -5.00
CA HIS A 248 12.46 -19.76 -3.55
C HIS A 248 11.13 -19.75 -2.78
N SER A 249 10.00 -19.76 -3.48
CA SER A 249 8.65 -19.72 -2.88
C SER A 249 8.45 -18.58 -1.88
N ILE A 250 8.99 -17.41 -2.20
CA ILE A 250 8.93 -16.23 -1.32
C ILE A 250 7.54 -15.58 -1.37
N ASP A 251 7.00 -15.23 -0.21
CA ASP A 251 5.63 -14.72 -0.07
C ASP A 251 5.53 -13.20 -0.18
N ILE A 252 6.51 -12.44 0.36
CA ILE A 252 6.50 -10.97 0.34
C ILE A 252 7.74 -10.44 -0.38
N LEU A 253 7.54 -9.49 -1.28
CA LEU A 253 8.61 -8.66 -1.82
C LEU A 253 8.63 -7.31 -1.11
N VAL A 254 9.81 -6.87 -0.68
CA VAL A 254 10.05 -5.53 -0.11
C VAL A 254 10.97 -4.76 -1.04
N MET A 255 10.58 -3.55 -1.40
CA MET A 255 11.39 -2.70 -2.26
C MET A 255 11.21 -1.22 -1.96
N GLY A 256 12.18 -0.40 -2.36
CA GLY A 256 12.06 1.06 -2.31
C GLY A 256 11.15 1.59 -3.42
N ALA A 257 10.44 2.69 -3.13
CA ALA A 257 9.63 3.39 -4.13
C ALA A 257 10.48 4.03 -5.24
N TYR A 258 11.76 4.32 -4.98
CA TYR A 258 12.66 5.05 -5.87
C TYR A 258 14.04 4.39 -5.90
N GLY A 259 14.53 4.06 -7.09
CA GLY A 259 15.90 3.62 -7.31
C GLY A 259 16.86 4.79 -7.58
N HIS A 260 17.87 4.56 -8.43
CA HIS A 260 18.97 5.50 -8.75
C HIS A 260 18.54 6.79 -9.49
N SER A 261 17.29 7.02 -9.86
CA SER A 261 16.92 8.19 -10.67
C SER A 261 17.00 9.49 -9.86
N ARG A 262 17.66 10.50 -10.43
CA ARG A 262 17.83 11.84 -9.84
C ARG A 262 16.55 12.67 -9.83
N ILE A 263 15.47 12.20 -10.46
CA ILE A 263 14.18 12.91 -10.61
C ILE A 263 13.20 12.34 -9.58
N ARG A 264 13.44 12.64 -8.30
CA ARG A 264 12.70 12.06 -7.17
C ARG A 264 11.33 12.70 -6.89
N GLN A 265 10.98 13.82 -7.54
CA GLN A 265 9.81 14.61 -7.14
C GLN A 265 8.56 14.37 -7.97
N PHE A 266 8.66 13.74 -9.14
CA PHE A 266 7.56 13.73 -10.11
C PHE A 266 7.10 12.34 -10.62
N LEU A 267 7.88 11.26 -10.43
CA LEU A 267 7.52 9.94 -10.97
C LEU A 267 7.90 8.82 -9.99
N VAL A 268 7.03 7.83 -9.82
CA VAL A 268 7.40 6.52 -9.28
C VAL A 268 8.43 5.90 -10.23
N GLY A 269 9.48 5.26 -9.72
CA GLY A 269 10.53 4.67 -10.57
C GLY A 269 9.95 3.66 -11.57
N SER A 270 10.50 3.63 -12.79
CA SER A 270 10.02 2.69 -13.84
C SER A 270 9.99 1.24 -13.36
N THR A 271 11.01 0.80 -12.63
CA THR A 271 11.06 -0.54 -12.03
C THR A 271 9.92 -0.75 -11.04
N THR A 272 9.68 0.22 -10.13
CA THR A 272 8.57 0.13 -9.16
C THR A 272 7.23 0.09 -9.88
N THR A 273 7.03 0.92 -10.90
CA THR A 273 5.81 0.92 -11.72
C THR A 273 5.60 -0.44 -12.41
N THR A 274 6.65 -1.03 -12.99
CA THR A 274 6.55 -2.35 -13.62
C THR A 274 6.24 -3.43 -12.59
N MET A 275 6.96 -3.44 -11.46
CA MET A 275 6.70 -4.40 -10.37
C MET A 275 5.27 -4.32 -9.84
N LEU A 276 4.71 -3.11 -9.70
CA LEU A 276 3.32 -2.93 -9.27
C LEU A 276 2.30 -3.49 -10.26
N LYS A 277 2.62 -3.44 -11.57
CA LYS A 277 1.74 -3.97 -12.64
C LYS A 277 1.76 -5.49 -12.70
N THR A 278 2.91 -6.10 -12.42
CA THR A 278 3.15 -7.54 -12.60
C THR A 278 3.12 -8.31 -11.29
N ALA A 279 2.95 -7.64 -10.14
CA ALA A 279 2.91 -8.28 -8.84
C ALA A 279 1.66 -9.14 -8.66
N HIS A 280 1.87 -10.41 -8.32
CA HIS A 280 0.83 -11.38 -7.96
C HIS A 280 0.90 -11.77 -6.47
N LYS A 281 1.90 -11.29 -5.76
CA LYS A 281 2.14 -11.52 -4.34
C LYS A 281 2.23 -10.19 -3.59
N PRO A 282 2.09 -10.19 -2.26
CA PRO A 282 2.22 -8.99 -1.46
C PRO A 282 3.52 -8.24 -1.68
N LEU A 283 3.43 -6.92 -1.76
CA LEU A 283 4.54 -6.02 -2.01
C LEU A 283 4.60 -4.93 -0.93
N VAL A 284 5.71 -4.82 -0.22
CA VAL A 284 5.96 -3.73 0.73
C VAL A 284 6.77 -2.64 0.04
N ILE A 285 6.20 -1.46 -0.04
CA ILE A 285 6.88 -0.26 -0.58
C ILE A 285 7.42 0.56 0.58
N LEU A 286 8.72 0.86 0.52
CA LEU A 286 9.44 1.72 1.46
C LEU A 286 9.80 3.05 0.80
N ARG A 287 9.71 4.14 1.56
CA ARG A 287 10.05 5.48 1.05
C ARG A 287 10.97 6.25 2.00
#